data_ccec358f1dc6b70c06da4622326499fd
#
_entry.id   ccec358f1dc6b70c06da4622326499fd
#
_cell.length_a   1.000
_cell.length_b   1.000
_cell.length_c   1.000
_cell.angle_alpha   90.00
_cell.angle_beta   90.00
_cell.angle_gamma   90.00
#
_symmetry.space_group_name_H-M   'P 1'
#
loop_
_entity.id
_entity.type
_entity.pdbx_description
1 polymer ?
#
loop_
_entity_poly.entity_id
_entity_poly.type
_entity_poly.pdbx_seq_one_letter_code
_entity_poly.pdbx_strand_id
1 'polypeptide(L)'
;MATPTAMPLLRNQIAGIAVAELAARFGTPTFVYDAAVMLQRLGELAAFDTVRYAQKAGSNLAILDLLRRHGALVDAVSAGEIRRALAAGYPAGPINDSPAIVYTADIFDAEALDLCVQKGIHVNCGSPDMIDQLGRHTQGVPAGREITLRINPGFGHGHSQKTNTGGDQSKHGIWHEQLGECLERAARCALRVTGLHMHIGSGSDLQHLSQVAAAMEQVAGQIGPQIVLISAGGGLPVPYREDEPRVDLAAYFAVWDAARKRLEDRFGHRVRLETEPGRYLVAESGYLVAEIRAVKRQRERWFYLLDAGFNNLARPILYGAYHPISISPASGQADPRPLREVIVGGPLCESGDIFTQAEGGYVSPIMLPEAQVGDWAVIGCAGAYGFVMGSNYNSRPLAAEVLIQDGQAHEIRRRQTFEDLICGETIPGAGGRAKEDG
;
A
#
# COMPACT_ATOMS: atom_id res chain seq x y z
N MET A 1 -6.24 -23.31 12.39
CA MET A 1 -5.56 -22.01 12.70
C MET A 1 -4.12 -22.17 12.25
N ALA A 2 -3.69 -21.41 11.23
CA ALA A 2 -2.30 -21.39 10.83
C ALA A 2 -1.49 -20.70 11.94
N THR A 3 -0.47 -21.36 12.45
CA THR A 3 0.45 -20.81 13.45
C THR A 3 1.09 -19.52 12.89
N PRO A 4 1.18 -18.43 13.65
CA PRO A 4 1.91 -17.24 13.22
C PRO A 4 3.34 -17.68 12.89
N THR A 5 3.83 -17.35 11.71
CA THR A 5 5.21 -17.65 11.34
C THR A 5 6.08 -16.61 12.02
N ALA A 6 6.65 -16.96 13.16
CA ALA A 6 7.61 -16.13 13.87
C ALA A 6 8.72 -15.69 12.91
N MET A 7 9.01 -14.38 12.86
CA MET A 7 10.20 -13.91 12.15
C MET A 7 11.44 -14.35 12.92
N PRO A 8 12.31 -15.20 12.34
CA PRO A 8 13.49 -15.69 13.05
C PRO A 8 14.40 -14.51 13.40
N LEU A 9 14.98 -14.51 14.62
CA LEU A 9 15.94 -13.50 15.04
C LEU A 9 17.24 -13.55 14.21
N LEU A 10 17.60 -14.72 13.66
CA LEU A 10 18.67 -14.91 12.68
C LEU A 10 18.04 -15.29 11.33
N ARG A 11 18.42 -14.59 10.27
CA ARG A 11 17.89 -14.81 8.93
C ARG A 11 18.99 -14.73 7.88
N ASN A 12 19.35 -15.86 7.30
CA ASN A 12 20.42 -15.91 6.30
C ASN A 12 19.91 -15.89 4.86
N GLN A 13 18.60 -16.06 4.64
CA GLN A 13 18.00 -16.16 3.32
C GLN A 13 16.67 -15.40 3.26
N ILE A 14 16.36 -14.89 2.07
CA ILE A 14 15.05 -14.37 1.67
C ILE A 14 14.63 -15.15 0.41
N ALA A 15 13.47 -15.82 0.46
CA ALA A 15 12.97 -16.63 -0.64
C ALA A 15 14.01 -17.61 -1.24
N GLY A 16 14.83 -18.23 -0.39
CA GLY A 16 15.85 -19.20 -0.79
C GLY A 16 17.19 -18.60 -1.25
N ILE A 17 17.31 -17.28 -1.42
CA ILE A 17 18.56 -16.61 -1.80
C ILE A 17 19.24 -16.04 -0.57
N ALA A 18 20.57 -16.26 -0.46
CA ALA A 18 21.34 -15.78 0.67
C ALA A 18 21.35 -14.25 0.77
N VAL A 19 21.17 -13.70 1.99
CA VAL A 19 21.23 -12.25 2.24
C VAL A 19 22.59 -11.67 1.79
N ALA A 20 23.68 -12.40 2.06
CA ALA A 20 25.02 -12.02 1.62
C ALA A 20 25.12 -11.90 0.08
N GLU A 21 24.50 -12.82 -0.67
CA GLU A 21 24.44 -12.76 -2.13
C GLU A 21 23.66 -11.55 -2.61
N LEU A 22 22.47 -11.30 -2.03
CA LEU A 22 21.65 -10.13 -2.36
C LEU A 22 22.41 -8.83 -2.10
N ALA A 23 23.06 -8.71 -0.94
CA ALA A 23 23.85 -7.55 -0.58
C ALA A 23 25.06 -7.35 -1.52
N ALA A 24 25.74 -8.43 -1.90
CA ALA A 24 26.88 -8.36 -2.82
C ALA A 24 26.47 -7.94 -4.25
N ARG A 25 25.31 -8.41 -4.74
CA ARG A 25 24.83 -8.12 -6.10
C ARG A 25 24.20 -6.73 -6.24
N PHE A 26 23.43 -6.31 -5.25
CA PHE A 26 22.58 -5.11 -5.37
C PHE A 26 22.99 -4.00 -4.40
N GLY A 27 23.98 -4.25 -3.54
CA GLY A 27 24.41 -3.33 -2.47
C GLY A 27 23.36 -3.19 -1.36
N THR A 28 23.66 -2.35 -0.36
CA THR A 28 22.75 -1.98 0.73
C THR A 28 22.62 -0.45 0.83
N PRO A 29 21.50 0.07 1.38
CA PRO A 29 20.26 -0.64 1.68
C PRO A 29 19.54 -1.07 0.40
N THR A 30 18.79 -2.17 0.44
CA THR A 30 18.05 -2.70 -0.72
C THR A 30 16.70 -3.28 -0.26
N PHE A 31 15.62 -2.94 -0.96
CA PHE A 31 14.35 -3.62 -0.77
C PHE A 31 14.34 -4.93 -1.56
N VAL A 32 13.90 -6.01 -0.91
CA VAL A 32 13.79 -7.33 -1.51
C VAL A 32 12.36 -7.82 -1.31
N TYR A 33 11.72 -8.25 -2.40
CA TYR A 33 10.34 -8.74 -2.39
C TYR A 33 10.29 -10.20 -2.82
N ASP A 34 9.48 -10.99 -2.12
CA ASP A 34 9.16 -12.38 -2.45
C ASP A 34 7.85 -12.45 -3.23
N ALA A 35 7.93 -12.78 -4.53
CA ALA A 35 6.77 -12.90 -5.40
C ALA A 35 5.80 -13.99 -4.93
N ALA A 36 6.30 -15.11 -4.39
CA ALA A 36 5.45 -16.22 -3.96
C ALA A 36 4.52 -15.80 -2.80
N VAL A 37 5.03 -15.00 -1.86
CA VAL A 37 4.20 -14.46 -0.76
C VAL A 37 3.11 -13.54 -1.29
N MET A 38 3.41 -12.66 -2.27
CA MET A 38 2.39 -11.79 -2.88
C MET A 38 1.27 -12.60 -3.53
N LEU A 39 1.64 -13.62 -4.30
CA LEU A 39 0.68 -14.48 -5.00
C LEU A 39 -0.13 -15.34 -4.05
N GLN A 40 0.48 -15.84 -2.99
CA GLN A 40 -0.25 -16.54 -1.93
C GLN A 40 -1.32 -15.63 -1.32
N ARG A 41 -0.97 -14.39 -0.93
CA ARG A 41 -1.91 -13.43 -0.36
C ARG A 41 -3.03 -13.06 -1.34
N LEU A 42 -2.73 -12.98 -2.64
CA LEU A 42 -3.75 -12.75 -3.65
C LEU A 42 -4.71 -13.96 -3.75
N GLY A 43 -4.19 -15.18 -3.74
CA GLY A 43 -5.00 -16.41 -3.79
C GLY A 43 -5.93 -16.57 -2.58
N GLU A 44 -5.54 -16.09 -1.41
CA GLU A 44 -6.37 -16.12 -0.19
C GLU A 44 -7.65 -15.26 -0.31
N LEU A 45 -7.71 -14.33 -1.29
CA LEU A 45 -8.85 -13.44 -1.55
C LEU A 45 -9.74 -13.90 -2.71
N ALA A 46 -9.54 -15.11 -3.22
CA ALA A 46 -10.27 -15.65 -4.39
C ALA A 46 -11.79 -15.78 -4.21
N ALA A 47 -12.31 -15.63 -2.98
CA ALA A 47 -13.76 -15.62 -2.73
C ALA A 47 -14.45 -14.34 -3.21
N PHE A 48 -13.73 -13.21 -3.32
CA PHE A 48 -14.26 -11.97 -3.87
C PHE A 48 -14.37 -12.04 -5.40
N ASP A 49 -15.39 -11.41 -5.97
CA ASP A 49 -15.55 -11.34 -7.44
C ASP A 49 -14.38 -10.57 -8.09
N THR A 50 -13.85 -9.57 -7.38
CA THR A 50 -12.73 -8.75 -7.83
C THR A 50 -11.80 -8.39 -6.68
N VAL A 51 -10.51 -8.63 -6.87
CA VAL A 51 -9.45 -8.12 -6.00
C VAL A 51 -8.73 -6.99 -6.74
N ARG A 52 -8.77 -5.78 -6.18
CA ARG A 52 -8.19 -4.59 -6.77
C ARG A 52 -7.01 -4.11 -5.93
N TYR A 53 -5.81 -4.24 -6.45
CA TYR A 53 -4.60 -3.84 -5.71
C TYR A 53 -4.52 -2.34 -5.52
N ALA A 54 -4.55 -1.87 -4.27
CA ALA A 54 -4.31 -0.47 -3.91
C ALA A 54 -2.80 -0.17 -4.03
N GLN A 55 -2.38 0.27 -5.23
CA GLN A 55 -0.96 0.38 -5.60
C GLN A 55 -0.17 1.42 -4.80
N LYS A 56 -0.84 2.32 -4.08
CA LYS A 56 -0.19 3.23 -3.11
C LYS A 56 0.65 2.49 -2.05
N ALA A 57 0.39 1.19 -1.83
CA ALA A 57 1.19 0.36 -0.92
C ALA A 57 2.57 0.01 -1.50
N GLY A 58 2.68 -0.14 -2.84
CA GLY A 58 3.92 -0.43 -3.54
C GLY A 58 3.69 -0.39 -5.05
N SER A 59 4.09 0.67 -5.74
CA SER A 59 3.72 0.98 -7.12
C SER A 59 4.83 0.66 -8.15
N ASN A 60 5.76 -0.24 -7.82
CA ASN A 60 6.77 -0.69 -8.78
C ASN A 60 6.10 -1.44 -9.95
N LEU A 61 6.55 -1.16 -11.20
CA LEU A 61 5.95 -1.72 -12.41
C LEU A 61 5.99 -3.25 -12.43
N ALA A 62 7.06 -3.88 -11.93
CA ALA A 62 7.18 -5.33 -11.88
C ALA A 62 6.18 -5.95 -10.89
N ILE A 63 5.91 -5.30 -9.75
CA ILE A 63 4.89 -5.73 -8.79
C ILE A 63 3.50 -5.61 -9.41
N LEU A 64 3.23 -4.49 -10.08
CA LEU A 64 1.96 -4.27 -10.78
C LEU A 64 1.72 -5.31 -11.88
N ASP A 65 2.73 -5.59 -12.72
CA ASP A 65 2.64 -6.60 -13.78
C ASP A 65 2.48 -8.02 -13.20
N LEU A 66 3.22 -8.36 -12.13
CA LEU A 66 3.07 -9.65 -11.45
C LEU A 66 1.61 -9.86 -11.01
N LEU A 67 1.03 -8.90 -10.28
CA LEU A 67 -0.33 -9.00 -9.76
C LEU A 67 -1.37 -8.99 -10.90
N ARG A 68 -1.16 -8.16 -11.94
CA ARG A 68 -2.00 -8.12 -13.15
C ARG A 68 -2.07 -9.48 -13.84
N ARG A 69 -0.93 -10.12 -14.07
CA ARG A 69 -0.86 -11.45 -14.73
C ARG A 69 -1.56 -12.54 -13.93
N HIS A 70 -1.76 -12.32 -12.63
CA HIS A 70 -2.48 -13.26 -11.75
C HIS A 70 -3.90 -12.78 -11.42
N GLY A 71 -4.46 -11.86 -12.22
CA GLY A 71 -5.87 -11.51 -12.18
C GLY A 71 -6.25 -10.38 -11.24
N ALA A 72 -5.32 -9.77 -10.51
CA ALA A 72 -5.63 -8.58 -9.74
C ALA A 72 -5.86 -7.37 -10.66
N LEU A 73 -6.92 -6.63 -10.42
CA LEU A 73 -7.14 -5.30 -10.99
C LEU A 73 -6.42 -4.24 -10.13
N VAL A 74 -6.52 -2.95 -10.48
CA VAL A 74 -5.75 -1.92 -9.77
C VAL A 74 -6.58 -0.71 -9.39
N ASP A 75 -6.32 -0.19 -8.19
CA ASP A 75 -6.79 1.10 -7.71
C ASP A 75 -5.66 2.13 -7.82
N ALA A 76 -5.99 3.32 -8.34
CA ALA A 76 -5.08 4.44 -8.54
C ALA A 76 -5.65 5.70 -7.87
N VAL A 77 -4.79 6.49 -7.22
CA VAL A 77 -5.19 7.69 -6.47
C VAL A 77 -4.54 8.99 -6.99
N SER A 78 -3.86 8.90 -8.13
CA SER A 78 -3.22 10.04 -8.81
C SER A 78 -3.02 9.78 -10.30
N ALA A 79 -2.74 10.83 -11.07
CA ALA A 79 -2.35 10.71 -12.48
C ALA A 79 -1.12 9.81 -12.65
N GLY A 80 -0.11 9.96 -11.78
CA GLY A 80 1.09 9.14 -11.79
C GLY A 80 0.80 7.66 -11.58
N GLU A 81 -0.15 7.31 -10.72
CA GLU A 81 -0.56 5.92 -10.51
C GLU A 81 -1.35 5.35 -11.70
N ILE A 82 -2.22 6.14 -12.34
CA ILE A 82 -2.87 5.73 -13.60
C ILE A 82 -1.80 5.42 -14.66
N ARG A 83 -0.82 6.31 -14.84
CA ARG A 83 0.29 6.10 -15.80
C ARG A 83 1.11 4.85 -15.48
N ARG A 84 1.39 4.58 -14.20
CA ARG A 84 2.08 3.35 -13.77
C ARG A 84 1.28 2.10 -14.10
N ALA A 85 -0.03 2.10 -13.84
CA ALA A 85 -0.91 0.97 -14.17
C ALA A 85 -0.89 0.69 -15.68
N LEU A 86 -1.06 1.74 -16.50
CA LEU A 86 -0.98 1.61 -17.97
C LEU A 86 0.40 1.10 -18.43
N ALA A 87 1.48 1.62 -17.87
CA ALA A 87 2.85 1.18 -18.18
C ALA A 87 3.12 -0.27 -17.75
N ALA A 88 2.46 -0.76 -16.70
CA ALA A 88 2.50 -2.16 -16.27
C ALA A 88 1.59 -3.09 -17.09
N GLY A 89 0.92 -2.57 -18.12
CA GLY A 89 0.11 -3.35 -19.06
C GLY A 89 -1.36 -3.51 -18.67
N TYR A 90 -1.87 -2.79 -17.67
CA TYR A 90 -3.31 -2.73 -17.44
C TYR A 90 -3.98 -1.99 -18.60
N PRO A 91 -5.06 -2.53 -19.21
CA PRO A 91 -5.81 -1.77 -20.19
C PRO A 91 -6.58 -0.61 -19.53
N ALA A 92 -6.85 0.43 -20.29
CA ALA A 92 -7.75 1.48 -19.83
C ALA A 92 -9.21 0.99 -19.72
N GLY A 93 -9.59 0.02 -20.59
CA GLY A 93 -10.92 -0.61 -20.58
C GLY A 93 -11.06 -1.73 -19.55
N PRO A 94 -12.24 -2.38 -19.54
CA PRO A 94 -12.53 -3.44 -18.58
C PRO A 94 -11.76 -4.74 -18.87
N ILE A 95 -11.60 -5.55 -17.81
CA ILE A 95 -11.24 -6.96 -17.86
C ILE A 95 -12.39 -7.73 -17.22
N ASN A 96 -12.97 -8.71 -17.92
CA ASN A 96 -14.11 -9.51 -17.44
C ASN A 96 -15.25 -8.64 -16.85
N ASP A 97 -15.66 -7.60 -17.59
CA ASP A 97 -16.70 -6.64 -17.21
C ASP A 97 -16.42 -5.78 -15.97
N SER A 98 -15.21 -5.85 -15.42
CA SER A 98 -14.76 -4.97 -14.34
C SER A 98 -13.74 -3.95 -14.85
N PRO A 99 -13.84 -2.65 -14.54
CA PRO A 99 -12.82 -1.66 -14.90
C PRO A 99 -11.44 -2.11 -14.43
N ALA A 100 -10.47 -2.22 -15.36
CA ALA A 100 -9.13 -2.69 -15.01
C ALA A 100 -8.42 -1.71 -14.06
N ILE A 101 -8.64 -0.41 -14.26
CA ILE A 101 -8.13 0.69 -13.43
C ILE A 101 -9.33 1.46 -12.90
N VAL A 102 -9.38 1.69 -11.59
CA VAL A 102 -10.32 2.60 -10.95
C VAL A 102 -9.52 3.75 -10.34
N TYR A 103 -9.98 4.97 -10.56
CA TYR A 103 -9.45 6.15 -9.89
C TYR A 103 -10.27 6.43 -8.64
N THR A 104 -9.68 6.23 -7.48
CA THR A 104 -10.31 6.44 -6.17
C THR A 104 -9.65 7.61 -5.45
N ALA A 105 -10.31 8.76 -5.40
CA ALA A 105 -9.77 9.94 -4.71
C ALA A 105 -10.90 10.82 -4.17
N ASP A 106 -10.52 11.82 -3.38
CA ASP A 106 -11.45 12.85 -2.87
C ASP A 106 -11.36 14.14 -3.70
N ILE A 107 -10.36 14.22 -4.58
CA ILE A 107 -10.11 15.35 -5.50
C ILE A 107 -9.58 14.84 -6.85
N PHE A 108 -9.72 15.65 -7.89
CA PHE A 108 -8.89 15.54 -9.10
C PHE A 108 -7.77 16.59 -9.07
N ASP A 109 -6.57 16.21 -9.51
CA ASP A 109 -5.68 17.14 -10.18
C ASP A 109 -6.06 17.21 -11.68
N ALA A 110 -5.61 18.26 -12.37
CA ALA A 110 -5.99 18.48 -13.78
C ALA A 110 -5.61 17.30 -14.69
N GLU A 111 -4.41 16.74 -14.48
CA GLU A 111 -3.91 15.63 -15.28
C GLU A 111 -4.70 14.33 -15.01
N ALA A 112 -5.07 14.05 -13.75
CA ALA A 112 -5.87 12.89 -13.42
C ALA A 112 -7.26 12.95 -14.04
N LEU A 113 -7.90 14.13 -14.02
CA LEU A 113 -9.19 14.35 -14.66
C LEU A 113 -9.12 14.11 -16.17
N ASP A 114 -8.12 14.69 -16.82
CA ASP A 114 -7.90 14.52 -18.27
C ASP A 114 -7.69 13.05 -18.63
N LEU A 115 -6.84 12.33 -17.87
CA LEU A 115 -6.61 10.90 -18.09
C LEU A 115 -7.90 10.07 -17.89
N CYS A 116 -8.66 10.36 -16.82
CA CYS A 116 -9.93 9.66 -16.56
C CYS A 116 -10.91 9.86 -17.71
N VAL A 117 -11.01 11.07 -18.28
CA VAL A 117 -11.91 11.35 -19.39
C VAL A 117 -11.41 10.75 -20.69
N GLN A 118 -10.15 11.04 -21.08
CA GLN A 118 -9.58 10.63 -22.38
C GLN A 118 -9.41 9.11 -22.51
N LYS A 119 -9.08 8.43 -21.41
CA LYS A 119 -8.88 6.97 -21.38
C LYS A 119 -10.11 6.19 -20.96
N GLY A 120 -11.18 6.86 -20.52
CA GLY A 120 -12.37 6.18 -20.03
C GLY A 120 -12.17 5.47 -18.68
N ILE A 121 -11.20 5.90 -17.87
CA ILE A 121 -10.92 5.28 -16.56
C ILE A 121 -12.14 5.47 -15.64
N HIS A 122 -12.58 4.37 -15.01
CA HIS A 122 -13.69 4.42 -14.06
C HIS A 122 -13.32 5.26 -12.82
N VAL A 123 -14.27 6.06 -12.35
CA VAL A 123 -14.05 6.97 -11.22
C VAL A 123 -14.88 6.56 -10.02
N ASN A 124 -14.24 6.43 -8.88
CA ASN A 124 -14.84 6.33 -7.56
C ASN A 124 -14.75 7.72 -6.90
N CYS A 125 -15.86 8.48 -6.97
CA CYS A 125 -15.91 9.85 -6.50
C CYS A 125 -15.95 9.92 -4.97
N GLY A 126 -14.99 10.61 -4.36
CA GLY A 126 -14.90 10.83 -2.92
C GLY A 126 -15.43 12.19 -2.46
N SER A 127 -15.88 13.05 -3.37
CA SER A 127 -16.52 14.33 -3.05
C SER A 127 -17.60 14.71 -4.06
N PRO A 128 -18.61 15.54 -3.66
CA PRO A 128 -19.62 16.06 -4.58
C PRO A 128 -19.02 16.85 -5.76
N ASP A 129 -17.93 17.57 -5.52
CA ASP A 129 -17.28 18.40 -6.54
C ASP A 129 -16.60 17.56 -7.63
N MET A 130 -16.14 16.35 -7.33
CA MET A 130 -15.62 15.41 -8.34
C MET A 130 -16.70 15.04 -9.37
N ILE A 131 -17.96 14.88 -8.94
CA ILE A 131 -19.10 14.57 -9.82
C ILE A 131 -19.28 15.70 -10.81
N ASP A 132 -19.32 16.95 -10.34
CA ASP A 132 -19.47 18.12 -11.19
C ASP A 132 -18.28 18.35 -12.14
N GLN A 133 -17.05 18.14 -11.65
CA GLN A 133 -15.83 18.24 -12.46
C GLN A 133 -15.84 17.20 -13.58
N LEU A 134 -16.10 15.95 -13.25
CA LEU A 134 -16.19 14.88 -14.24
C LEU A 134 -17.31 15.16 -15.27
N GLY A 135 -18.49 15.58 -14.80
CA GLY A 135 -19.63 15.91 -15.65
C GLY A 135 -19.33 17.02 -16.65
N ARG A 136 -18.67 18.11 -16.22
CA ARG A 136 -18.26 19.21 -17.12
C ARG A 136 -17.29 18.75 -18.20
N HIS A 137 -16.34 17.88 -17.88
CA HIS A 137 -15.33 17.39 -18.82
C HIS A 137 -15.84 16.26 -19.72
N THR A 138 -16.98 15.67 -19.41
CA THR A 138 -17.63 14.62 -20.23
C THR A 138 -18.76 15.19 -21.10
N GLN A 139 -18.97 16.49 -21.17
CA GLN A 139 -19.93 17.09 -22.08
C GLN A 139 -19.58 16.75 -23.54
N GLY A 140 -20.51 16.09 -24.25
CA GLY A 140 -20.27 15.58 -25.60
C GLY A 140 -19.80 14.12 -25.70
N VAL A 141 -19.53 13.45 -24.58
CA VAL A 141 -19.37 11.99 -24.51
C VAL A 141 -20.74 11.34 -24.40
N PRO A 142 -20.98 10.13 -24.92
CA PRO A 142 -22.28 9.46 -24.78
C PRO A 142 -22.78 9.49 -23.34
N ALA A 143 -24.05 9.85 -23.15
CA ALA A 143 -24.69 9.91 -21.83
C ALA A 143 -24.64 8.54 -21.14
N GLY A 144 -24.57 8.54 -19.80
CA GLY A 144 -24.67 7.32 -19.01
C GLY A 144 -23.33 6.73 -18.57
N ARG A 145 -22.24 7.52 -18.56
CA ARG A 145 -20.97 7.09 -17.96
C ARG A 145 -21.21 6.64 -16.51
N GLU A 146 -20.74 5.46 -16.21
CA GLU A 146 -20.88 4.86 -14.88
C GLU A 146 -19.81 5.37 -13.91
N ILE A 147 -20.22 5.62 -12.67
CA ILE A 147 -19.35 6.03 -11.57
C ILE A 147 -19.69 5.23 -10.31
N THR A 148 -18.71 5.15 -9.41
CA THR A 148 -18.85 4.70 -8.04
C THR A 148 -18.84 5.91 -7.10
N LEU A 149 -19.59 5.86 -6.00
CA LEU A 149 -19.49 6.85 -4.92
C LEU A 149 -18.81 6.23 -3.71
N ARG A 150 -17.77 6.88 -3.20
CA ARG A 150 -17.15 6.55 -1.92
C ARG A 150 -17.89 7.27 -0.81
N ILE A 151 -18.59 6.50 0.02
CA ILE A 151 -19.41 7.03 1.12
C ILE A 151 -18.65 6.93 2.44
N ASN A 152 -18.65 8.02 3.20
CA ASN A 152 -18.27 8.06 4.60
C ASN A 152 -19.54 7.83 5.43
N PRO A 153 -19.67 6.69 6.13
CA PRO A 153 -20.89 6.34 6.86
C PRO A 153 -21.09 7.11 8.17
N GLY A 154 -20.20 8.05 8.50
CA GLY A 154 -20.26 8.84 9.73
C GLY A 154 -19.54 8.22 10.93
N PHE A 155 -18.97 7.04 10.75
CA PHE A 155 -18.12 6.37 11.74
C PHE A 155 -16.90 5.75 11.06
N GLY A 156 -15.85 5.49 11.83
CA GLY A 156 -14.64 4.90 11.33
C GLY A 156 -13.85 4.20 12.42
N HIS A 157 -12.93 3.34 12.03
CA HIS A 157 -12.02 2.61 12.91
C HIS A 157 -10.61 2.58 12.31
N GLY A 158 -9.60 2.68 13.16
CA GLY A 158 -8.19 2.57 12.76
C GLY A 158 -7.30 2.38 13.98
N HIS A 159 -6.11 1.78 13.79
CA HIS A 159 -5.13 1.61 14.87
C HIS A 159 -4.67 2.94 15.49
N SER A 160 -4.82 4.05 14.76
CA SER A 160 -4.57 5.40 15.22
C SER A 160 -5.45 6.38 14.46
N GLN A 161 -5.64 7.60 14.98
CA GLN A 161 -6.35 8.68 14.27
C GLN A 161 -5.77 8.95 12.87
N LYS A 162 -4.45 8.79 12.70
CA LYS A 162 -3.76 8.99 11.41
C LYS A 162 -4.11 7.94 10.34
N THR A 163 -4.67 6.80 10.73
CA THR A 163 -5.03 5.68 9.83
C THR A 163 -6.54 5.46 9.76
N ASN A 164 -7.33 6.27 10.45
CA ASN A 164 -8.78 6.26 10.36
C ASN A 164 -9.24 6.98 9.07
N THR A 165 -10.09 6.33 8.28
CA THR A 165 -10.59 6.86 7.00
C THR A 165 -12.11 7.03 6.98
N GLY A 166 -12.79 6.97 8.14
CA GLY A 166 -14.21 7.24 8.32
C GLY A 166 -14.49 8.18 9.49
N GLY A 167 -15.74 8.60 9.65
CA GLY A 167 -16.16 9.53 10.69
C GLY A 167 -15.95 11.00 10.33
N ASP A 168 -16.34 11.90 11.24
CA ASP A 168 -16.39 13.36 11.05
C ASP A 168 -15.03 14.05 10.96
N GLN A 169 -13.97 13.40 11.44
CA GLN A 169 -12.59 13.91 11.38
C GLN A 169 -11.77 13.33 10.21
N SER A 170 -12.40 12.52 9.37
CA SER A 170 -11.76 11.98 8.17
C SER A 170 -12.10 12.86 6.96
N LYS A 171 -11.07 13.21 6.18
CA LYS A 171 -11.26 13.92 4.91
C LYS A 171 -11.84 13.04 3.80
N HIS A 172 -11.94 11.73 4.01
CA HIS A 172 -12.23 10.77 2.97
C HIS A 172 -13.71 10.50 2.81
N GLY A 173 -14.14 10.50 1.53
CA GLY A 173 -15.46 10.09 1.09
C GLY A 173 -16.56 11.14 1.32
N ILE A 174 -17.66 10.95 0.62
CA ILE A 174 -18.86 11.76 0.69
C ILE A 174 -19.58 11.44 2.00
N TRP A 175 -19.91 12.47 2.80
CA TRP A 175 -20.70 12.29 4.01
C TRP A 175 -22.09 11.72 3.67
N HIS A 176 -22.52 10.68 4.37
CA HIS A 176 -23.70 9.89 4.00
C HIS A 176 -24.97 10.72 3.84
N GLU A 177 -25.14 11.83 4.58
CA GLU A 177 -26.30 12.73 4.45
C GLU A 177 -26.32 13.51 3.13
N GLN A 178 -25.16 13.64 2.44
CA GLN A 178 -25.05 14.31 1.14
C GLN A 178 -25.39 13.40 -0.05
N LEU A 179 -25.81 12.14 0.20
CA LEU A 179 -26.13 11.17 -0.86
C LEU A 179 -27.16 11.73 -1.86
N GLY A 180 -28.26 12.31 -1.37
CA GLY A 180 -29.31 12.88 -2.22
C GLY A 180 -28.78 13.96 -3.15
N GLU A 181 -27.99 14.89 -2.64
CA GLU A 181 -27.32 15.95 -3.42
C GLU A 181 -26.41 15.34 -4.49
N CYS A 182 -25.62 14.30 -4.15
CA CYS A 182 -24.71 13.65 -5.11
C CYS A 182 -25.48 12.95 -6.24
N LEU A 183 -26.62 12.33 -5.95
CA LEU A 183 -27.47 11.70 -6.98
C LEU A 183 -28.06 12.76 -7.93
N GLU A 184 -28.51 13.90 -7.40
CA GLU A 184 -28.98 15.02 -8.22
C GLU A 184 -27.86 15.59 -9.11
N ARG A 185 -26.65 15.76 -8.57
CA ARG A 185 -25.49 16.21 -9.33
C ARG A 185 -25.13 15.22 -10.44
N ALA A 186 -25.10 13.93 -10.14
CA ALA A 186 -24.84 12.88 -11.12
C ALA A 186 -25.89 12.89 -12.25
N ALA A 187 -27.17 13.02 -11.92
CA ALA A 187 -28.25 13.11 -12.91
C ALA A 187 -28.11 14.34 -13.82
N ARG A 188 -27.81 15.52 -13.26
CA ARG A 188 -27.57 16.75 -14.05
C ARG A 188 -26.38 16.59 -14.99
N CYS A 189 -25.38 15.82 -14.61
CA CYS A 189 -24.17 15.55 -15.38
C CYS A 189 -24.31 14.36 -16.35
N ALA A 190 -25.48 13.74 -16.46
CA ALA A 190 -25.74 12.51 -17.22
C ALA A 190 -24.80 11.34 -16.82
N LEU A 191 -24.39 11.29 -15.56
CA LEU A 191 -23.60 10.21 -14.96
C LEU A 191 -24.55 9.21 -14.27
N ARG A 192 -24.20 7.92 -14.31
CA ARG A 192 -24.93 6.86 -13.62
C ARG A 192 -24.15 6.35 -12.42
N VAL A 193 -24.75 6.41 -11.24
CA VAL A 193 -24.18 5.82 -10.03
C VAL A 193 -24.52 4.33 -10.02
N THR A 194 -23.56 3.48 -10.37
CA THR A 194 -23.74 2.02 -10.45
C THR A 194 -22.95 1.25 -9.41
N GLY A 195 -22.05 1.93 -8.71
CA GLY A 195 -21.24 1.34 -7.66
C GLY A 195 -21.24 2.13 -6.36
N LEU A 196 -21.00 1.44 -5.27
CA LEU A 196 -20.75 2.02 -3.95
C LEU A 196 -19.45 1.48 -3.36
N HIS A 197 -18.73 2.33 -2.66
CA HIS A 197 -17.50 2.02 -1.98
C HIS A 197 -17.53 2.56 -0.56
N MET A 198 -17.12 1.74 0.40
CA MET A 198 -16.84 2.18 1.77
C MET A 198 -15.49 1.66 2.22
N HIS A 199 -14.66 2.55 2.74
CA HIS A 199 -13.37 2.21 3.34
C HIS A 199 -13.19 3.03 4.61
N ILE A 200 -13.19 2.38 5.77
CA ILE A 200 -13.29 3.03 7.07
C ILE A 200 -12.01 2.93 7.91
N GLY A 201 -10.92 2.50 7.32
CA GLY A 201 -9.63 2.34 7.99
C GLY A 201 -9.17 0.88 8.07
N SER A 202 -8.07 0.66 8.78
CA SER A 202 -7.48 -0.67 8.93
C SER A 202 -7.96 -1.32 10.23
N GLY A 203 -8.50 -2.54 10.14
CA GLY A 203 -8.91 -3.31 11.31
C GLY A 203 -9.61 -4.60 10.92
N SER A 204 -9.62 -5.55 11.86
CA SER A 204 -10.27 -6.86 11.71
C SER A 204 -11.42 -7.07 12.72
N ASP A 205 -11.92 -5.99 13.31
CA ASP A 205 -13.07 -6.08 14.22
C ASP A 205 -14.33 -6.42 13.42
N LEU A 206 -14.80 -7.65 13.56
CA LEU A 206 -15.98 -8.17 12.85
C LEU A 206 -17.27 -7.44 13.24
N GLN A 207 -17.37 -6.93 14.48
CA GLN A 207 -18.55 -6.16 14.89
C GLN A 207 -18.61 -4.85 14.12
N HIS A 208 -17.50 -4.13 14.07
CA HIS A 208 -17.40 -2.90 13.32
C HIS A 208 -17.61 -3.12 11.82
N LEU A 209 -17.02 -4.19 11.25
CA LEU A 209 -17.22 -4.58 9.87
C LEU A 209 -18.71 -4.83 9.54
N SER A 210 -19.44 -5.47 10.45
CA SER A 210 -20.88 -5.69 10.28
C SER A 210 -21.69 -4.40 10.23
N GLN A 211 -21.26 -3.37 11.00
CA GLN A 211 -21.87 -2.04 10.94
C GLN A 211 -21.64 -1.36 9.59
N VAL A 212 -20.45 -1.50 9.03
CA VAL A 212 -20.12 -0.94 7.69
C VAL A 212 -20.91 -1.64 6.61
N ALA A 213 -21.00 -2.96 6.65
CA ALA A 213 -21.79 -3.74 5.69
C ALA A 213 -23.28 -3.39 5.77
N ALA A 214 -23.81 -3.16 6.97
CA ALA A 214 -25.19 -2.68 7.15
C ALA A 214 -25.39 -1.24 6.60
N ALA A 215 -24.44 -0.35 6.81
CA ALA A 215 -24.47 1.00 6.24
C ALA A 215 -24.41 0.96 4.70
N MET A 216 -23.55 0.08 4.13
CA MET A 216 -23.51 -0.15 2.68
C MET A 216 -24.87 -0.59 2.13
N GLU A 217 -25.50 -1.55 2.78
CA GLU A 217 -26.83 -2.06 2.39
C GLU A 217 -27.91 -0.96 2.46
N GLN A 218 -27.87 -0.15 3.52
CA GLN A 218 -28.80 0.97 3.69
C GLN A 218 -28.64 2.00 2.55
N VAL A 219 -27.41 2.43 2.26
CA VAL A 219 -27.11 3.42 1.22
C VAL A 219 -27.45 2.86 -0.17
N ALA A 220 -27.07 1.60 -0.46
CA ALA A 220 -27.43 0.94 -1.71
C ALA A 220 -28.96 0.85 -1.89
N GLY A 221 -29.68 0.57 -0.81
CA GLY A 221 -31.14 0.53 -0.81
C GLY A 221 -31.81 1.88 -1.08
N GLN A 222 -31.20 3.00 -0.77
CA GLN A 222 -31.68 4.35 -1.10
C GLN A 222 -31.46 4.69 -2.58
N ILE A 223 -30.39 4.20 -3.19
CA ILE A 223 -30.10 4.41 -4.62
C ILE A 223 -30.97 3.50 -5.49
N GLY A 224 -31.12 2.23 -5.09
CA GLY A 224 -31.99 1.27 -5.78
C GLY A 224 -31.28 0.34 -6.75
N PRO A 225 -32.04 -0.33 -7.65
CA PRO A 225 -31.58 -1.46 -8.44
C PRO A 225 -30.56 -1.12 -9.54
N GLN A 226 -30.17 0.14 -9.69
CA GLN A 226 -29.07 0.51 -10.58
C GLN A 226 -27.69 0.17 -10.01
N ILE A 227 -27.59 -0.17 -8.72
CA ILE A 227 -26.36 -0.61 -8.08
C ILE A 227 -26.04 -2.05 -8.50
N VAL A 228 -24.92 -2.23 -9.17
CA VAL A 228 -24.40 -3.52 -9.66
C VAL A 228 -23.07 -3.91 -9.01
N LEU A 229 -22.53 -3.03 -8.17
CA LEU A 229 -21.22 -3.20 -7.54
C LEU A 229 -21.21 -2.60 -6.12
N ILE A 230 -20.67 -3.35 -5.17
CA ILE A 230 -20.26 -2.84 -3.87
C ILE A 230 -18.77 -3.18 -3.63
N SER A 231 -17.99 -2.21 -3.15
CA SER A 231 -16.60 -2.40 -2.75
C SER A 231 -16.47 -2.31 -1.23
N ALA A 232 -15.87 -3.36 -0.66
CA ALA A 232 -15.50 -3.43 0.76
C ALA A 232 -14.32 -2.51 1.10
N GLY A 233 -13.73 -1.86 0.09
CA GLY A 233 -12.50 -1.10 0.25
C GLY A 233 -11.30 -1.96 0.66
N GLY A 234 -10.31 -1.32 1.22
CA GLY A 234 -9.12 -1.98 1.78
C GLY A 234 -9.18 -2.12 3.31
N GLY A 235 -8.01 -2.10 3.94
CA GLY A 235 -7.91 -2.10 5.40
C GLY A 235 -7.59 -3.46 6.01
N LEU A 236 -7.49 -4.54 5.21
CA LEU A 236 -7.06 -5.84 5.70
C LEU A 236 -5.69 -5.75 6.38
N PRO A 237 -5.60 -6.10 7.69
CA PRO A 237 -4.36 -6.05 8.44
C PRO A 237 -3.46 -7.24 8.12
N VAL A 238 -2.18 -7.08 8.44
CA VAL A 238 -1.20 -8.17 8.53
C VAL A 238 -0.57 -8.13 9.92
N PRO A 239 -0.17 -9.28 10.50
CA PRO A 239 0.56 -9.28 11.75
C PRO A 239 1.98 -8.74 11.54
N TYR A 240 2.37 -7.76 12.35
CA TYR A 240 3.74 -7.26 12.44
C TYR A 240 4.48 -7.89 13.62
N ARG A 241 3.75 -8.38 14.63
CA ARG A 241 4.26 -9.06 15.83
C ARG A 241 3.76 -10.50 15.88
N GLU A 242 4.48 -11.35 16.60
CA GLU A 242 4.12 -12.77 16.73
C GLU A 242 2.81 -12.99 17.47
N ASP A 243 2.44 -12.09 18.39
CA ASP A 243 1.22 -12.15 19.18
C ASP A 243 0.01 -11.54 18.47
N GLU A 244 0.20 -10.90 17.33
CA GLU A 244 -0.89 -10.34 16.54
C GLU A 244 -1.60 -11.44 15.71
N PRO A 245 -2.91 -11.62 15.87
CA PRO A 245 -3.64 -12.64 15.13
C PRO A 245 -3.73 -12.27 13.63
N ARG A 246 -3.75 -13.29 12.78
CA ARG A 246 -4.15 -13.11 11.38
C ARG A 246 -5.64 -12.86 11.29
N VAL A 247 -6.03 -12.00 10.32
CA VAL A 247 -7.45 -11.78 10.02
C VAL A 247 -8.11 -13.09 9.57
N ASP A 248 -9.30 -13.36 10.09
CA ASP A 248 -10.16 -14.42 9.59
C ASP A 248 -10.83 -13.96 8.29
N LEU A 249 -10.23 -14.32 7.16
CA LEU A 249 -10.74 -13.94 5.84
C LEU A 249 -12.08 -14.56 5.52
N ALA A 250 -12.37 -15.76 6.02
CA ALA A 250 -13.66 -16.41 5.78
C ALA A 250 -14.77 -15.63 6.49
N ALA A 251 -14.56 -15.25 7.75
CA ALA A 251 -15.49 -14.41 8.49
C ALA A 251 -15.60 -13.00 7.88
N TYR A 252 -14.48 -12.40 7.46
CA TYR A 252 -14.48 -11.11 6.75
C TYR A 252 -15.33 -11.17 5.48
N PHE A 253 -15.09 -12.16 4.63
CA PHE A 253 -15.87 -12.35 3.39
C PHE A 253 -17.34 -12.60 3.69
N ALA A 254 -17.67 -13.47 4.67
CA ALA A 254 -19.04 -13.84 5.00
C ALA A 254 -19.92 -12.63 5.38
N VAL A 255 -19.36 -11.64 6.08
CA VAL A 255 -20.08 -10.40 6.45
C VAL A 255 -20.49 -9.63 5.18
N TRP A 256 -19.55 -9.42 4.27
CA TRP A 256 -19.80 -8.68 3.02
C TRP A 256 -20.69 -9.47 2.04
N ASP A 257 -20.50 -10.78 1.93
CA ASP A 257 -21.30 -11.66 1.09
C ASP A 257 -22.76 -11.73 1.55
N ALA A 258 -22.99 -11.71 2.86
CA ALA A 258 -24.35 -11.64 3.40
C ALA A 258 -25.04 -10.33 3.05
N ALA A 259 -24.35 -9.18 3.11
CA ALA A 259 -24.91 -7.90 2.68
C ALA A 259 -25.18 -7.89 1.16
N ARG A 260 -24.24 -8.39 0.35
CA ARG A 260 -24.40 -8.56 -1.10
C ARG A 260 -25.64 -9.37 -1.43
N LYS A 261 -25.83 -10.54 -0.83
CA LYS A 261 -27.00 -11.42 -1.07
C LYS A 261 -28.31 -10.73 -0.76
N ARG A 262 -28.40 -9.99 0.35
CA ARG A 262 -29.61 -9.21 0.66
C ARG A 262 -29.90 -8.13 -0.38
N LEU A 263 -28.86 -7.51 -0.95
CA LEU A 263 -29.03 -6.57 -2.05
C LEU A 263 -29.47 -7.27 -3.34
N GLU A 264 -28.90 -8.44 -3.67
CA GLU A 264 -29.31 -9.25 -4.82
C GLU A 264 -30.77 -9.68 -4.71
N ASP A 265 -31.22 -10.15 -3.54
CA ASP A 265 -32.62 -10.50 -3.27
C ASP A 265 -33.56 -9.29 -3.44
N ARG A 266 -33.11 -8.11 -2.95
CA ARG A 266 -33.89 -6.87 -3.04
C ARG A 266 -34.02 -6.32 -4.48
N PHE A 267 -32.91 -6.40 -5.25
CA PHE A 267 -32.82 -5.79 -6.59
C PHE A 267 -33.18 -6.74 -7.72
N GLY A 268 -33.20 -8.05 -7.47
CA GLY A 268 -33.50 -9.07 -8.45
C GLY A 268 -32.42 -9.32 -9.49
N HIS A 269 -31.18 -8.92 -9.22
CA HIS A 269 -30.03 -9.16 -10.09
C HIS A 269 -28.73 -9.30 -9.28
N ARG A 270 -27.69 -9.82 -9.93
CA ARG A 270 -26.37 -10.00 -9.31
C ARG A 270 -25.72 -8.66 -8.97
N VAL A 271 -25.13 -8.58 -7.78
CA VAL A 271 -24.29 -7.48 -7.32
C VAL A 271 -22.85 -8.00 -7.13
N ARG A 272 -21.89 -7.39 -7.78
CA ARG A 272 -20.47 -7.75 -7.63
C ARG A 272 -19.93 -7.25 -6.29
N LEU A 273 -19.08 -8.06 -5.68
CA LEU A 273 -18.37 -7.72 -4.44
C LEU A 273 -16.88 -7.60 -4.70
N GLU A 274 -16.34 -6.40 -4.52
CA GLU A 274 -14.91 -6.11 -4.67
C GLU A 274 -14.22 -5.84 -3.33
N THR A 275 -12.91 -6.07 -3.27
CA THR A 275 -12.03 -5.64 -2.16
C THR A 275 -10.78 -4.98 -2.70
N GLU A 276 -10.19 -4.03 -1.93
CA GLU A 276 -9.08 -3.19 -2.35
C GLU A 276 -7.84 -3.35 -1.42
N PRO A 277 -7.28 -4.57 -1.30
CA PRO A 277 -6.13 -4.80 -0.44
C PRO A 277 -4.88 -4.10 -1.02
N GLY A 278 -4.19 -3.33 -0.17
CA GLY A 278 -2.86 -2.82 -0.45
C GLY A 278 -1.85 -3.53 0.43
N ARG A 279 -1.85 -3.18 1.73
CA ARG A 279 -0.98 -3.76 2.76
C ARG A 279 -0.99 -5.28 2.76
N TYR A 280 -2.18 -5.88 2.70
CA TYR A 280 -2.36 -7.32 2.80
C TYR A 280 -1.58 -8.09 1.73
N LEU A 281 -1.55 -7.59 0.51
CA LEU A 281 -0.88 -8.27 -0.60
C LEU A 281 0.65 -8.20 -0.53
N VAL A 282 1.21 -7.08 -0.06
CA VAL A 282 2.65 -6.85 -0.27
C VAL A 282 3.47 -6.64 1.00
N ALA A 283 2.87 -6.37 2.17
CA ALA A 283 3.66 -6.04 3.36
C ALA A 283 4.62 -7.16 3.76
N GLU A 284 4.10 -8.38 3.92
CA GLU A 284 4.88 -9.53 4.39
C GLU A 284 5.87 -10.08 3.34
N SER A 285 5.67 -9.75 2.06
CA SER A 285 6.58 -10.14 0.98
C SER A 285 7.87 -9.33 0.96
N GLY A 286 7.89 -8.16 1.61
CA GLY A 286 8.99 -7.20 1.46
C GLY A 286 9.89 -7.12 2.68
N TYR A 287 11.18 -7.00 2.38
CA TYR A 287 12.27 -6.86 3.35
C TYR A 287 13.15 -5.66 2.96
N LEU A 288 13.62 -4.90 3.97
CA LEU A 288 14.70 -3.95 3.79
C LEU A 288 15.97 -4.57 4.35
N VAL A 289 16.94 -4.84 3.48
CA VAL A 289 18.27 -5.35 3.84
C VAL A 289 19.21 -4.16 3.99
N ALA A 290 19.82 -4.01 5.17
CA ALA A 290 20.73 -2.91 5.50
C ALA A 290 21.97 -3.42 6.21
N GLU A 291 23.12 -2.86 5.92
CA GLU A 291 24.38 -3.23 6.58
C GLU A 291 24.53 -2.51 7.92
N ILE A 292 24.97 -3.23 8.94
CA ILE A 292 25.37 -2.64 10.23
C ILE A 292 26.73 -1.97 10.06
N ARG A 293 26.74 -0.62 10.10
CA ARG A 293 27.95 0.20 9.88
C ARG A 293 28.63 0.60 11.18
N ALA A 294 27.89 0.55 12.30
CA ALA A 294 28.49 0.78 13.62
C ALA A 294 27.74 0.01 14.70
N VAL A 295 28.49 -0.47 15.67
CA VAL A 295 27.98 -1.01 16.93
C VAL A 295 28.56 -0.13 18.04
N LYS A 296 27.71 0.58 18.76
CA LYS A 296 28.16 1.48 19.83
C LYS A 296 27.42 1.21 21.13
N ARG A 297 28.12 1.48 22.23
CA ARG A 297 27.55 1.43 23.58
C ARG A 297 27.54 2.82 24.19
N GLN A 298 26.41 3.20 24.78
CA GLN A 298 26.27 4.41 25.59
C GLN A 298 25.71 4.01 26.97
N ARG A 299 26.58 3.97 27.98
CA ARG A 299 26.29 3.39 29.29
C ARG A 299 25.83 1.92 29.13
N GLU A 300 24.58 1.60 29.52
CA GLU A 300 24.05 0.24 29.42
C GLU A 300 23.29 -0.03 28.11
N ARG A 301 23.16 0.99 27.23
CA ARG A 301 22.42 0.87 25.98
C ARG A 301 23.33 0.57 24.82
N TRP A 302 22.92 -0.40 23.99
CA TRP A 302 23.60 -0.75 22.75
C TRP A 302 22.85 -0.21 21.54
N PHE A 303 23.57 0.21 20.54
CA PHE A 303 23.06 0.71 19.28
C PHE A 303 23.67 -0.06 18.12
N TYR A 304 22.79 -0.53 17.21
CA TYR A 304 23.20 -0.96 15.88
C TYR A 304 22.80 0.13 14.89
N LEU A 305 23.79 0.77 14.26
CA LEU A 305 23.57 1.84 13.29
C LEU A 305 23.72 1.27 11.88
N LEU A 306 22.66 1.42 11.11
CA LEU A 306 22.52 0.87 9.77
C LEU A 306 22.89 1.91 8.72
N ASP A 307 23.14 1.48 7.48
CA ASP A 307 23.20 2.34 6.30
C ASP A 307 21.82 2.75 5.76
N ALA A 308 20.73 2.16 6.28
CA ALA A 308 19.34 2.55 6.06
C ALA A 308 18.81 3.43 7.20
N GLY A 309 17.95 4.39 6.89
CA GLY A 309 17.24 5.24 7.85
C GLY A 309 15.77 5.42 7.50
N PHE A 310 15.12 6.39 8.17
CA PHE A 310 13.71 6.69 7.87
C PHE A 310 13.52 7.19 6.42
N ASN A 311 14.56 7.66 5.77
CA ASN A 311 14.55 7.99 4.34
C ASN A 311 14.27 6.77 3.45
N ASN A 312 14.51 5.54 3.94
CA ASN A 312 14.16 4.29 3.29
C ASN A 312 12.83 3.75 3.83
N LEU A 313 12.62 3.74 5.16
CA LEU A 313 11.44 3.20 5.81
C LEU A 313 10.89 4.18 6.85
N ALA A 314 10.00 5.07 6.41
CA ALA A 314 9.49 6.17 7.23
C ALA A 314 8.44 5.76 8.28
N ARG A 315 7.88 4.56 8.20
CA ARG A 315 6.76 4.15 9.05
C ARG A 315 7.06 4.17 10.56
N PRO A 316 8.25 3.76 11.04
CA PRO A 316 8.58 3.88 12.47
C PRO A 316 8.50 5.33 12.97
N ILE A 317 9.10 6.29 12.27
CA ILE A 317 9.09 7.70 12.70
C ILE A 317 7.71 8.36 12.55
N LEU A 318 6.96 8.01 11.49
CA LEU A 318 5.67 8.65 11.22
C LEU A 318 4.53 8.13 12.10
N TYR A 319 4.55 6.84 12.44
CA TYR A 319 3.42 6.15 13.05
C TYR A 319 3.81 5.36 14.31
N GLY A 320 5.08 5.34 14.71
CA GLY A 320 5.57 4.40 15.74
C GLY A 320 5.37 2.94 15.30
N ALA A 321 5.34 2.69 13.98
CA ALA A 321 5.04 1.37 13.47
C ALA A 321 6.18 0.39 13.75
N TYR A 322 5.84 -0.74 14.34
CA TYR A 322 6.78 -1.84 14.55
C TYR A 322 7.06 -2.55 13.21
N HIS A 323 8.32 -2.91 13.01
CA HIS A 323 8.79 -3.82 11.97
C HIS A 323 9.68 -4.88 12.60
N PRO A 324 9.48 -6.19 12.34
CA PRO A 324 10.34 -7.22 12.87
C PRO A 324 11.73 -7.11 12.23
N ILE A 325 12.78 -7.28 13.06
CA ILE A 325 14.17 -7.18 12.63
C ILE A 325 14.88 -8.50 12.93
N SER A 326 15.59 -9.02 11.94
CA SER A 326 16.48 -10.17 12.06
C SER A 326 17.93 -9.74 11.80
N ILE A 327 18.87 -10.46 12.35
CA ILE A 327 20.30 -10.31 12.02
C ILE A 327 20.70 -11.40 11.02
N SER A 328 21.43 -11.02 9.97
CA SER A 328 22.09 -11.93 9.05
C SER A 328 23.62 -11.78 9.22
N PRO A 329 24.31 -12.80 9.74
CA PRO A 329 25.75 -12.74 9.90
C PRO A 329 26.49 -12.67 8.58
N ALA A 330 27.55 -11.83 8.51
CA ALA A 330 28.42 -11.74 7.32
C ALA A 330 29.12 -13.07 6.98
N SER A 331 29.30 -13.95 7.97
CA SER A 331 29.82 -15.31 7.75
C SER A 331 28.90 -16.22 6.93
N GLY A 332 27.62 -15.82 6.73
CA GLY A 332 26.58 -16.65 6.10
C GLY A 332 26.10 -17.84 6.96
N GLN A 333 26.62 -18.01 8.18
CA GLN A 333 26.23 -19.07 9.11
C GLN A 333 25.28 -18.52 10.17
N ALA A 334 24.17 -19.21 10.40
CA ALA A 334 23.19 -18.85 11.44
C ALA A 334 23.55 -19.47 12.80
N ASP A 335 24.83 -19.35 13.21
CA ASP A 335 25.23 -19.85 14.52
C ASP A 335 24.51 -19.08 15.63
N PRO A 336 24.03 -19.77 16.66
CA PRO A 336 23.39 -19.11 17.79
C PRO A 336 24.34 -18.07 18.43
N ARG A 337 23.81 -16.85 18.60
CA ARG A 337 24.53 -15.74 19.23
C ARG A 337 23.79 -15.31 20.50
N PRO A 338 24.48 -14.84 21.53
CA PRO A 338 23.84 -14.25 22.69
C PRO A 338 22.87 -13.15 22.28
N LEU A 339 21.75 -13.04 22.98
CA LEU A 339 20.80 -11.96 22.78
C LEU A 339 21.20 -10.74 23.58
N ARG A 340 20.97 -9.58 23.00
CA ARG A 340 21.26 -8.28 23.61
C ARG A 340 20.11 -7.33 23.37
N GLU A 341 19.78 -6.53 24.38
CA GLU A 341 18.84 -5.41 24.21
C GLU A 341 19.52 -4.30 23.42
N VAL A 342 18.92 -3.93 22.28
CA VAL A 342 19.51 -2.97 21.35
C VAL A 342 18.49 -1.95 20.83
N ILE A 343 19.01 -0.78 20.49
CA ILE A 343 18.32 0.26 19.73
C ILE A 343 18.88 0.18 18.30
N VAL A 344 18.02 0.07 17.32
CA VAL A 344 18.39 0.06 15.90
C VAL A 344 18.10 1.44 15.31
N GLY A 345 19.14 2.11 14.82
CA GLY A 345 19.05 3.44 14.23
C GLY A 345 19.69 3.52 12.86
N GLY A 346 19.36 4.59 12.13
CA GLY A 346 19.89 4.88 10.81
C GLY A 346 21.04 5.89 10.81
N PRO A 347 21.46 6.32 9.61
CA PRO A 347 22.61 7.19 9.41
C PRO A 347 22.24 8.67 9.27
N LEU A 348 20.98 9.03 9.44
CA LEU A 348 20.52 10.39 9.17
C LEU A 348 20.86 11.34 10.32
N CYS A 349 21.13 12.60 10.00
CA CYS A 349 21.40 13.64 10.98
C CYS A 349 20.08 14.14 11.61
N GLU A 350 19.36 13.20 12.25
CA GLU A 350 18.06 13.42 12.88
C GLU A 350 17.88 12.47 14.06
N SER A 351 17.49 13.01 15.23
CA SER A 351 17.35 12.21 16.45
C SER A 351 16.27 11.14 16.35
N GLY A 352 15.24 11.36 15.51
CA GLY A 352 14.15 10.41 15.26
C GLY A 352 14.51 9.28 14.30
N ASP A 353 15.75 9.21 13.79
CA ASP A 353 16.19 8.14 12.87
C ASP A 353 16.44 6.82 13.62
N ILE A 354 15.39 6.31 14.23
CA ILE A 354 15.36 5.10 15.05
C ILE A 354 14.25 4.18 14.53
N PHE A 355 14.60 2.93 14.20
CA PHE A 355 13.63 1.92 13.78
C PHE A 355 12.88 1.32 14.97
N THR A 356 13.55 1.20 16.11
CA THR A 356 13.01 0.63 17.35
C THR A 356 12.42 1.72 18.22
N GLN A 357 11.27 2.26 17.79
CA GLN A 357 10.51 3.28 18.52
C GLN A 357 9.03 2.95 18.53
N ALA A 358 8.34 3.45 19.56
CA ALA A 358 6.90 3.40 19.73
C ALA A 358 6.25 4.71 19.27
N GLU A 359 4.92 4.75 19.28
CA GLU A 359 4.16 5.99 19.04
C GLU A 359 4.62 7.13 19.98
N GLY A 360 4.67 8.34 19.44
CA GLY A 360 5.22 9.50 20.15
C GLY A 360 6.74 9.64 20.08
N GLY A 361 7.45 8.73 19.34
CA GLY A 361 8.90 8.79 19.16
C GLY A 361 9.71 8.25 20.33
N TYR A 362 9.06 7.59 21.30
CA TYR A 362 9.77 6.97 22.43
C TYR A 362 10.57 5.76 21.96
N VAL A 363 11.87 5.75 22.29
CA VAL A 363 12.75 4.62 22.00
C VAL A 363 12.27 3.37 22.72
N SER A 364 12.13 2.28 21.97
CA SER A 364 11.65 0.97 22.46
C SER A 364 12.68 -0.10 22.07
N PRO A 365 13.71 -0.36 22.90
CA PRO A 365 14.73 -1.35 22.62
C PRO A 365 14.14 -2.74 22.42
N ILE A 366 14.80 -3.56 21.60
CA ILE A 366 14.39 -4.95 21.31
C ILE A 366 15.56 -5.91 21.55
N MET A 367 15.22 -7.18 21.82
CA MET A 367 16.21 -8.25 21.94
C MET A 367 16.61 -8.75 20.55
N LEU A 368 17.89 -8.59 20.20
CA LEU A 368 18.48 -9.12 18.96
C LEU A 368 19.76 -9.90 19.25
N PRO A 369 20.16 -10.82 18.36
CA PRO A 369 21.46 -11.46 18.42
C PRO A 369 22.60 -10.43 18.40
N GLU A 370 23.67 -10.72 19.13
CA GLU A 370 24.88 -9.90 19.05
C GLU A 370 25.38 -9.82 17.61
N ALA A 371 25.57 -8.59 17.15
CA ALA A 371 25.99 -8.31 15.79
C ALA A 371 27.29 -7.50 15.78
N GLN A 372 27.96 -7.52 14.65
CA GLN A 372 29.19 -6.77 14.39
C GLN A 372 29.05 -5.94 13.11
N VAL A 373 29.96 -5.02 12.91
CA VAL A 373 30.08 -4.25 11.66
C VAL A 373 30.28 -5.22 10.50
N GLY A 374 29.50 -5.02 9.43
CA GLY A 374 29.47 -5.91 8.26
C GLY A 374 28.38 -6.98 8.31
N ASP A 375 27.77 -7.26 9.47
CA ASP A 375 26.53 -8.05 9.52
C ASP A 375 25.37 -7.23 8.92
N TRP A 376 24.28 -7.88 8.51
CA TRP A 376 23.11 -7.20 8.00
C TRP A 376 21.92 -7.27 8.97
N ALA A 377 21.17 -6.18 9.03
CA ALA A 377 19.83 -6.15 9.57
C ALA A 377 18.84 -6.39 8.42
N VAL A 378 17.92 -7.35 8.61
CA VAL A 378 16.83 -7.67 7.68
C VAL A 378 15.53 -7.23 8.34
N ILE A 379 14.97 -6.10 7.89
CA ILE A 379 13.74 -5.51 8.43
C ILE A 379 12.57 -6.04 7.62
N GLY A 380 11.70 -6.81 8.25
CA GLY A 380 10.56 -7.48 7.61
C GLY A 380 9.31 -6.62 7.51
N CYS A 381 8.30 -7.16 6.86
CA CYS A 381 7.01 -6.48 6.60
C CYS A 381 7.18 -5.09 5.94
N ALA A 382 8.28 -4.89 5.19
CA ALA A 382 8.64 -3.62 4.56
C ALA A 382 8.07 -3.46 3.14
N GLY A 383 7.28 -4.42 2.64
CA GLY A 383 6.76 -4.40 1.28
C GLY A 383 5.63 -3.40 1.03
N ALA A 384 4.92 -2.99 2.08
CA ALA A 384 3.88 -1.97 1.98
C ALA A 384 4.32 -0.66 2.63
N TYR A 385 4.17 0.45 1.90
CA TYR A 385 4.50 1.79 2.41
C TYR A 385 5.96 1.93 2.88
N GLY A 386 6.85 1.08 2.35
CA GLY A 386 8.28 1.18 2.52
C GLY A 386 8.86 2.11 1.45
N PHE A 387 9.27 1.54 0.31
CA PHE A 387 9.91 2.30 -0.78
C PHE A 387 9.10 3.51 -1.24
N VAL A 388 7.77 3.39 -1.38
CA VAL A 388 6.90 4.47 -1.87
C VAL A 388 6.84 5.71 -0.97
N MET A 389 7.21 5.58 0.30
CA MET A 389 7.34 6.68 1.25
C MET A 389 8.80 7.12 1.47
N GLY A 390 9.72 6.60 0.68
CA GLY A 390 11.13 6.97 0.74
C GLY A 390 11.38 8.42 0.32
N SER A 391 12.49 8.96 0.78
CA SER A 391 12.90 10.34 0.47
C SER A 391 14.42 10.43 0.29
N ASN A 392 14.86 11.57 -0.27
CA ASN A 392 16.29 11.87 -0.43
C ASN A 392 16.83 12.73 0.73
N TYR A 393 16.25 12.60 1.93
CA TYR A 393 16.73 13.35 3.09
C TYR A 393 18.22 13.11 3.33
N ASN A 394 18.95 14.17 3.71
CA ASN A 394 20.43 14.24 3.78
C ASN A 394 21.13 13.88 2.45
N SER A 395 20.49 14.14 1.30
CA SER A 395 20.98 13.82 -0.06
C SER A 395 21.35 12.34 -0.23
N ARG A 396 20.65 11.44 0.43
CA ARG A 396 20.87 10.00 0.29
C ARG A 396 20.05 9.46 -0.89
N PRO A 397 20.66 8.61 -1.73
CA PRO A 397 19.99 7.96 -2.84
C PRO A 397 18.87 7.03 -2.34
N LEU A 398 17.78 6.93 -3.10
CA LEU A 398 16.79 5.87 -2.90
C LEU A 398 17.43 4.50 -3.16
N ALA A 399 17.05 3.51 -2.36
CA ALA A 399 17.54 2.15 -2.42
C ALA A 399 17.18 1.45 -3.75
N ALA A 400 17.89 0.39 -4.08
CA ALA A 400 17.46 -0.54 -5.12
C ALA A 400 16.22 -1.33 -4.67
N GLU A 401 15.43 -1.82 -5.62
CA GLU A 401 14.33 -2.77 -5.40
C GLU A 401 14.61 -4.04 -6.19
N VAL A 402 14.47 -5.20 -5.53
CA VAL A 402 14.72 -6.54 -6.09
C VAL A 402 13.49 -7.41 -5.90
N LEU A 403 13.04 -8.09 -6.93
CA LEU A 403 11.98 -9.09 -6.87
C LEU A 403 12.59 -10.48 -7.01
N ILE A 404 12.33 -11.35 -6.04
CA ILE A 404 12.65 -12.77 -6.15
C ILE A 404 11.43 -13.49 -6.70
N GLN A 405 11.59 -14.06 -7.88
CA GLN A 405 10.56 -14.84 -8.55
C GLN A 405 11.21 -16.11 -9.14
N ASP A 406 10.56 -17.27 -8.96
CA ASP A 406 11.01 -18.55 -9.48
C ASP A 406 12.49 -18.89 -9.12
N GLY A 407 12.88 -18.53 -7.88
CA GLY A 407 14.24 -18.74 -7.35
C GLY A 407 15.31 -17.80 -7.91
N GLN A 408 14.93 -16.78 -8.66
CA GLN A 408 15.84 -15.80 -9.25
C GLN A 408 15.58 -14.39 -8.70
N ALA A 409 16.66 -13.64 -8.42
CA ALA A 409 16.60 -12.25 -8.00
C ALA A 409 16.74 -11.32 -9.21
N HIS A 410 15.73 -10.52 -9.45
CA HIS A 410 15.66 -9.53 -10.52
C HIS A 410 15.72 -8.11 -9.94
N GLU A 411 16.64 -7.28 -10.42
CA GLU A 411 16.60 -5.86 -10.10
C GLU A 411 15.42 -5.23 -10.83
N ILE A 412 14.42 -4.78 -10.08
CA ILE A 412 13.21 -4.14 -10.61
C ILE A 412 13.23 -2.62 -10.49
N ARG A 413 14.25 -2.10 -9.81
CA ARG A 413 14.64 -0.70 -9.77
C ARG A 413 16.10 -0.59 -9.36
N ARG A 414 16.90 0.12 -10.15
CA ARG A 414 18.27 0.43 -9.77
C ARG A 414 18.31 1.44 -8.63
N ARG A 415 19.38 1.43 -7.86
CA ARG A 415 19.68 2.49 -6.90
C ARG A 415 19.82 3.83 -7.61
N GLN A 416 19.34 4.91 -6.99
CA GLN A 416 19.66 6.25 -7.47
C GLN A 416 21.16 6.54 -7.43
N THR A 417 21.65 7.29 -8.43
CA THR A 417 22.98 7.85 -8.46
C THR A 417 22.96 9.31 -7.95
N PHE A 418 24.11 9.93 -7.83
CA PHE A 418 24.19 11.35 -7.51
C PHE A 418 23.51 12.22 -8.58
N GLU A 419 23.62 11.83 -9.84
CA GLU A 419 23.00 12.52 -10.98
C GLU A 419 21.46 12.50 -10.89
N ASP A 420 20.90 11.38 -10.40
CA ASP A 420 19.45 11.30 -10.16
C ASP A 420 19.02 12.28 -9.04
N LEU A 421 19.86 12.53 -8.03
CA LEU A 421 19.52 13.45 -6.94
C LEU A 421 19.42 14.90 -7.41
N ILE A 422 20.31 15.30 -8.31
CA ILE A 422 20.37 16.69 -8.83
C ILE A 422 19.63 16.86 -10.16
N CYS A 423 18.93 15.82 -10.62
CA CYS A 423 18.15 15.85 -11.85
C CYS A 423 17.09 16.96 -11.77
N GLY A 424 17.15 17.91 -12.68
CA GLY A 424 16.22 19.06 -12.71
C GLY A 424 16.65 20.27 -11.87
N GLU A 425 17.78 20.20 -11.13
CA GLU A 425 18.34 21.34 -10.44
C GLU A 425 19.15 22.23 -11.41
N THR A 426 19.03 23.57 -11.25
CA THR A 426 19.75 24.54 -12.06
C THR A 426 20.44 25.57 -11.17
N ILE A 427 21.66 25.98 -11.55
CA ILE A 427 22.37 27.10 -10.91
C ILE A 427 22.07 28.36 -11.71
N PRO A 428 21.40 29.39 -11.15
CA PRO A 428 21.13 30.63 -11.85
C PRO A 428 22.44 31.28 -12.35
N GLY A 429 22.50 31.63 -13.65
CA GLY A 429 23.66 32.27 -14.27
C GLY A 429 24.78 31.29 -14.70
N ALA A 430 24.76 30.03 -14.33
CA ALA A 430 25.59 29.02 -14.98
C ALA A 430 24.93 28.68 -16.33
N GLY A 431 25.56 29.05 -17.44
CA GLY A 431 25.09 28.73 -18.79
C GLY A 431 24.68 27.28 -18.87
N GLY A 432 23.48 27.03 -19.42
CA GLY A 432 22.84 25.72 -19.39
C GLY A 432 23.81 24.62 -19.79
N ARG A 433 23.85 23.55 -19.00
CA ARG A 433 24.43 22.29 -19.44
C ARG A 433 23.69 21.89 -20.71
N ALA A 434 24.37 21.92 -21.85
CA ALA A 434 23.84 21.40 -23.10
C ALA A 434 23.31 19.98 -22.82
N LYS A 435 22.06 19.73 -23.22
CA LYS A 435 21.59 18.36 -23.35
C LYS A 435 22.51 17.72 -24.38
N GLU A 436 23.39 16.84 -23.95
CA GLU A 436 24.02 15.91 -24.86
C GLU A 436 22.92 14.95 -25.34
N ASP A 437 22.38 15.28 -26.50
CA ASP A 437 21.55 14.36 -27.26
C ASP A 437 22.43 13.16 -27.67
N GLY A 438 22.11 11.97 -27.11
CA GLY A 438 22.73 10.70 -27.42
C GLY A 438 21.70 9.58 -27.29
#